data_8befde23fbf567978d57b4261a50d59f
#
_entry.id   8befde23fbf567978d57b4261a50d59f
#
_cell.length_a   1.000
_cell.length_b   1.000
_cell.length_c   1.000
_cell.angle_alpha   90.00
_cell.angle_beta   90.00
_cell.angle_gamma   90.00
#
_symmetry.space_group_name_H-M   'P 1'
#
loop_
_entity.id
_entity.type
_entity.pdbx_description
1 polymer ?
#
loop_
_entity_poly.entity_id
_entity_poly.type
_entity_poly.pdbx_seq_one_letter_code
_entity_poly.pdbx_strand_id
1 'polypeptide(L)'
;MVHEIGKTNSIFNHFIAEIRDEEVQKDSLRFRRNLERIGEILGYEISKTLTYKETEVKTPLGEANVELMTEQPVIASILRAGLTLHNGLLNTFDKAENAFISAYRRPTGTDEIDVMVEYKACPDLTDKTLIIADPMLATGLSMALVFEALLKNGTPKKIHIAAAIASRSAIDMLKKNLPIPTDIWVGSIDENLNAKSYIVPGLGDAGDLAYGVKL
;
A
#
# COMPACT_ATOMS: atom_id res chain seq x y z
N MET A 1 -14.18 -2.24 1.87
CA MET A 1 -14.15 -2.65 3.30
C MET A 1 -12.85 -2.17 3.94
N VAL A 2 -12.71 -2.16 5.30
CA VAL A 2 -11.44 -1.83 5.98
C VAL A 2 -11.02 -3.01 6.83
N HIS A 3 -9.79 -3.45 6.61
CA HIS A 3 -9.17 -4.59 7.29
C HIS A 3 -7.97 -4.07 8.10
N GLU A 4 -8.11 -3.99 9.41
CA GLU A 4 -7.04 -3.58 10.33
C GLU A 4 -6.34 -4.82 10.88
N ILE A 5 -5.23 -5.21 10.25
CA ILE A 5 -4.55 -6.48 10.49
C ILE A 5 -3.92 -6.55 11.88
N GLY A 6 -3.40 -5.43 12.37
CA GLY A 6 -2.78 -5.36 13.70
C GLY A 6 -3.73 -5.56 14.89
N LYS A 7 -5.06 -5.60 14.67
CA LYS A 7 -6.03 -5.96 15.72
C LYS A 7 -5.95 -7.42 16.15
N THR A 8 -5.45 -8.29 15.28
CA THR A 8 -5.22 -9.69 15.60
C THR A 8 -3.77 -9.88 16.04
N ASN A 9 -3.56 -10.44 17.22
CA ASN A 9 -2.21 -10.68 17.76
C ASN A 9 -1.43 -11.66 16.87
N SER A 10 -0.31 -11.21 16.33
CA SER A 10 0.59 -11.99 15.49
C SER A 10 1.99 -11.36 15.44
N ILE A 11 2.92 -12.01 14.74
CA ILE A 11 4.26 -11.44 14.48
C ILE A 11 4.20 -10.10 13.74
N PHE A 12 3.12 -9.84 13.03
CA PHE A 12 2.87 -8.57 12.34
C PHE A 12 2.99 -7.37 13.29
N ASN A 13 2.48 -7.52 14.53
CA ASN A 13 2.49 -6.46 15.53
C ASN A 13 3.92 -6.07 15.95
N HIS A 14 4.89 -7.02 15.91
CA HIS A 14 6.30 -6.69 16.13
C HIS A 14 6.86 -5.79 15.04
N PHE A 15 6.51 -6.04 13.78
CA PHE A 15 6.98 -5.20 12.67
C PHE A 15 6.38 -3.79 12.73
N ILE A 16 5.10 -3.68 13.11
CA ILE A 16 4.45 -2.38 13.35
C ILE A 16 5.11 -1.65 14.52
N ALA A 17 5.41 -2.34 15.63
CA ALA A 17 6.08 -1.74 16.77
C ALA A 17 7.47 -1.20 16.39
N GLU A 18 8.28 -1.99 15.70
CA GLU A 18 9.63 -1.60 15.31
C GLU A 18 9.69 -0.41 14.32
N ILE A 19 8.74 -0.29 13.38
CA ILE A 19 8.69 0.89 12.50
C ILE A 19 8.21 2.15 13.21
N ARG A 20 7.58 2.01 14.39
CA ARG A 20 7.12 3.13 15.22
C ARG A 20 8.13 3.54 16.27
N ASP A 21 8.96 2.61 16.75
CA ASP A 21 9.94 2.84 17.82
C ASP A 21 11.04 3.81 17.35
N GLU A 22 11.17 4.95 18.03
CA GLU A 22 12.07 6.04 17.65
C GLU A 22 13.56 5.69 17.64
N GLU A 23 13.97 4.62 18.36
CA GLU A 23 15.35 4.13 18.32
C GLU A 23 15.55 3.08 17.22
N VAL A 24 14.64 2.13 17.08
CA VAL A 24 14.73 1.04 16.11
C VAL A 24 14.61 1.54 14.66
N GLN A 25 13.72 2.50 14.42
CA GLN A 25 13.49 3.06 13.07
C GLN A 25 14.66 3.87 12.52
N LYS A 26 15.63 4.28 13.34
CA LYS A 26 16.87 4.98 12.89
C LYS A 26 17.75 4.08 12.03
N ASP A 27 17.65 2.76 12.18
CA ASP A 27 18.27 1.81 11.26
C ASP A 27 17.41 1.70 9.98
N SER A 28 17.81 2.43 8.93
CA SER A 28 17.07 2.47 7.66
C SER A 28 16.96 1.10 6.99
N LEU A 29 17.94 0.18 7.18
CA LEU A 29 17.84 -1.18 6.66
C LEU A 29 16.73 -1.94 7.39
N ARG A 30 16.71 -1.88 8.72
CA ARG A 30 15.68 -2.51 9.57
C ARG A 30 14.30 -1.96 9.24
N PHE A 31 14.19 -0.65 9.10
CA PHE A 31 12.95 0.03 8.74
C PHE A 31 12.40 -0.46 7.39
N ARG A 32 13.24 -0.50 6.33
CA ARG A 32 12.85 -1.02 5.02
C ARG A 32 12.43 -2.49 5.08
N ARG A 33 13.21 -3.33 5.79
CA ARG A 33 12.89 -4.77 5.91
C ARG A 33 11.59 -5.03 6.66
N ASN A 34 11.25 -4.21 7.65
CA ASN A 34 9.97 -4.35 8.35
C ASN A 34 8.80 -3.91 7.48
N LEU A 35 8.93 -2.82 6.70
CA LEU A 35 7.90 -2.45 5.72
C LEU A 35 7.72 -3.51 4.63
N GLU A 36 8.79 -4.14 4.19
CA GLU A 36 8.74 -5.26 3.24
C GLU A 36 7.99 -6.46 3.83
N ARG A 37 8.29 -6.87 5.08
CA ARG A 37 7.57 -7.95 5.79
C ARG A 37 6.09 -7.62 6.00
N ILE A 38 5.78 -6.36 6.31
CA ILE A 38 4.40 -5.88 6.39
C ILE A 38 3.72 -6.04 5.03
N GLY A 39 4.40 -5.67 3.93
CA GLY A 39 3.91 -5.85 2.57
C GLY A 39 3.63 -7.31 2.21
N GLU A 40 4.51 -8.23 2.59
CA GLU A 40 4.32 -9.69 2.39
C GLU A 40 3.05 -10.19 3.10
N ILE A 41 2.85 -9.79 4.35
CA ILE A 41 1.67 -10.20 5.13
C ILE A 41 0.39 -9.57 4.56
N LEU A 42 0.42 -8.29 4.21
CA LEU A 42 -0.73 -7.65 3.56
C LEU A 42 -1.05 -8.29 2.22
N GLY A 43 -0.02 -8.66 1.43
CA GLY A 43 -0.18 -9.41 0.19
C GLY A 43 -0.84 -10.77 0.40
N TYR A 44 -0.42 -11.50 1.42
CA TYR A 44 -1.04 -12.77 1.80
C TYR A 44 -2.52 -12.59 2.20
N GLU A 45 -2.84 -11.59 2.99
CA GLU A 45 -4.24 -11.31 3.38
C GLU A 45 -5.09 -10.89 2.17
N ILE A 46 -4.57 -10.04 1.29
CA ILE A 46 -5.23 -9.62 0.05
C ILE A 46 -5.48 -10.84 -0.85
N SER A 47 -4.51 -11.75 -0.97
CA SER A 47 -4.61 -12.93 -1.83
C SER A 47 -5.84 -13.79 -1.53
N LYS A 48 -6.28 -13.86 -0.27
CA LYS A 48 -7.48 -14.60 0.14
C LYS A 48 -8.79 -14.09 -0.48
N THR A 49 -8.78 -12.89 -1.03
CA THR A 49 -9.94 -12.24 -1.66
C THR A 49 -9.92 -12.30 -3.18
N LEU A 50 -8.88 -12.87 -3.77
CA LEU A 50 -8.72 -13.02 -5.22
C LEU A 50 -9.46 -14.26 -5.74
N THR A 51 -9.51 -14.41 -7.05
CA THR A 51 -10.20 -15.54 -7.69
C THR A 51 -9.26 -16.73 -7.86
N TYR A 52 -9.74 -17.91 -7.51
CA TYR A 52 -9.01 -19.18 -7.59
C TYR A 52 -9.75 -20.16 -8.51
N LYS A 53 -9.00 -21.13 -9.05
CA LYS A 53 -9.51 -22.24 -9.84
C LYS A 53 -8.74 -23.50 -9.49
N GLU A 54 -9.46 -24.61 -9.33
CA GLU A 54 -8.86 -25.93 -9.19
C GLU A 54 -8.01 -26.26 -10.41
N THR A 55 -6.78 -26.64 -10.18
CA THR A 55 -5.77 -26.94 -11.21
C THR A 55 -5.04 -28.22 -10.84
N GLU A 56 -4.93 -29.14 -11.79
CA GLU A 56 -4.15 -30.36 -11.63
C GLU A 56 -2.66 -30.04 -11.75
N VAL A 57 -1.90 -30.44 -10.76
CA VAL A 57 -0.44 -30.26 -10.69
C VAL A 57 0.24 -31.62 -10.69
N LYS A 58 1.15 -31.86 -11.65
CA LYS A 58 1.98 -33.08 -11.69
C LYS A 58 3.05 -33.01 -10.61
N THR A 59 3.10 -34.08 -9.82
CA THR A 59 4.12 -34.27 -8.79
C THR A 59 5.03 -35.45 -9.18
N PRO A 60 6.17 -35.66 -8.54
CA PRO A 60 7.04 -36.82 -8.81
C PRO A 60 6.35 -38.19 -8.58
N LEU A 61 5.27 -38.22 -7.79
CA LEU A 61 4.60 -39.46 -7.39
C LEU A 61 3.14 -39.58 -7.85
N GLY A 62 2.64 -38.60 -8.64
CA GLY A 62 1.25 -38.60 -9.11
C GLY A 62 0.74 -37.20 -9.46
N GLU A 63 -0.56 -37.01 -9.31
CA GLU A 63 -1.25 -35.75 -9.61
C GLU A 63 -1.95 -35.23 -8.34
N ALA A 64 -1.96 -33.91 -8.15
CA ALA A 64 -2.63 -33.26 -7.03
C ALA A 64 -3.50 -32.12 -7.55
N ASN A 65 -4.73 -32.02 -7.07
CA ASN A 65 -5.60 -30.89 -7.33
C ASN A 65 -5.33 -29.77 -6.32
N VAL A 66 -5.02 -28.57 -6.81
CA VAL A 66 -4.68 -27.39 -6.01
C VAL A 66 -5.46 -26.19 -6.53
N GLU A 67 -6.04 -25.41 -5.62
CA GLU A 67 -6.64 -24.13 -5.94
C GLU A 67 -5.55 -23.09 -6.22
N LEU A 68 -5.41 -22.68 -7.48
CA LEU A 68 -4.43 -21.67 -7.91
C LEU A 68 -5.12 -20.37 -8.30
N MET A 69 -4.46 -19.27 -7.99
CA MET A 69 -4.90 -17.92 -8.35
C MET A 69 -4.97 -17.79 -9.87
N THR A 70 -6.09 -17.28 -10.40
CA THR A 70 -6.34 -17.19 -11.85
C THR A 70 -5.72 -15.99 -12.52
N GLU A 71 -5.38 -14.96 -11.75
CA GLU A 71 -4.82 -13.70 -12.25
C GLU A 71 -3.83 -13.08 -11.27
N GLN A 72 -2.87 -12.33 -11.79
CA GLN A 72 -1.98 -11.51 -10.99
C GLN A 72 -2.52 -10.07 -10.90
N PRO A 73 -2.39 -9.39 -9.75
CA PRO A 73 -2.74 -7.98 -9.65
C PRO A 73 -1.73 -7.09 -10.39
N VAL A 74 -2.10 -5.83 -10.58
CA VAL A 74 -1.14 -4.74 -10.84
C VAL A 74 -0.80 -4.10 -9.48
N ILE A 75 0.48 -3.92 -9.17
CA ILE A 75 0.92 -3.27 -7.94
C ILE A 75 1.42 -1.87 -8.28
N ALA A 76 0.76 -0.84 -7.76
CA ALA A 76 1.14 0.55 -7.91
C ALA A 76 1.83 1.07 -6.64
N SER A 77 3.01 1.66 -6.78
CA SER A 77 3.78 2.25 -5.68
C SER A 77 3.74 3.76 -5.72
N ILE A 78 3.41 4.41 -4.60
CA ILE A 78 3.56 5.85 -4.43
C ILE A 78 5.00 6.13 -3.95
N LEU A 79 5.80 6.68 -4.86
CA LEU A 79 7.20 6.98 -4.58
C LEU A 79 7.32 8.17 -3.60
N ARG A 80 8.33 8.18 -2.76
CA ARG A 80 9.44 7.22 -2.52
C ARG A 80 9.05 6.10 -1.54
N ALA A 81 8.28 6.45 -0.48
CA ALA A 81 8.02 5.59 0.67
C ALA A 81 7.35 4.26 0.31
N GLY A 82 6.45 4.26 -0.68
CA GLY A 82 5.72 3.06 -1.13
C GLY A 82 6.61 1.93 -1.65
N LEU A 83 7.84 2.24 -2.10
CA LEU A 83 8.70 1.24 -2.73
C LEU A 83 9.07 0.07 -1.81
N THR A 84 9.23 0.29 -0.51
CA THR A 84 9.53 -0.79 0.45
C THR A 84 8.35 -1.73 0.64
N LEU A 85 7.15 -1.19 0.79
CA LEU A 85 5.92 -1.97 0.92
C LEU A 85 5.62 -2.73 -0.38
N HIS A 86 5.86 -2.08 -1.52
CA HIS A 86 5.75 -2.66 -2.86
C HIS A 86 6.62 -3.91 -3.02
N ASN A 87 7.88 -3.88 -2.57
CA ASN A 87 8.75 -5.04 -2.63
C ASN A 87 8.17 -6.24 -1.87
N GLY A 88 7.58 -6.02 -0.70
CA GLY A 88 6.90 -7.08 0.05
C GLY A 88 5.68 -7.65 -0.68
N LEU A 89 4.90 -6.80 -1.32
CA LEU A 89 3.78 -7.26 -2.17
C LEU A 89 4.29 -8.05 -3.38
N LEU A 90 5.41 -7.65 -4.00
CA LEU A 90 6.04 -8.36 -5.10
C LEU A 90 6.58 -9.75 -4.69
N ASN A 91 7.07 -9.89 -3.46
CA ASN A 91 7.48 -11.19 -2.93
C ASN A 91 6.28 -12.17 -2.78
N THR A 92 5.06 -11.64 -2.69
CA THR A 92 3.82 -12.44 -2.64
C THR A 92 3.23 -12.67 -4.03
N PHE A 93 3.26 -11.66 -4.89
CA PHE A 93 2.72 -11.68 -6.27
C PHE A 93 3.85 -11.54 -7.28
N ASP A 94 4.67 -12.57 -7.40
CA ASP A 94 5.93 -12.56 -8.17
C ASP A 94 5.81 -12.28 -9.67
N LYS A 95 4.61 -12.44 -10.23
CA LYS A 95 4.29 -12.16 -11.64
C LYS A 95 3.42 -10.92 -11.84
N ALA A 96 3.25 -10.10 -10.79
CA ALA A 96 2.46 -8.88 -10.88
C ALA A 96 3.09 -7.88 -11.85
N GLU A 97 2.26 -7.19 -12.63
CA GLU A 97 2.67 -6.00 -13.36
C GLU A 97 2.83 -4.83 -12.37
N ASN A 98 3.72 -3.88 -12.69
CA ASN A 98 4.07 -2.82 -11.76
C ASN A 98 3.75 -1.44 -12.32
N ALA A 99 3.24 -0.57 -11.45
CA ALA A 99 3.07 0.85 -11.72
C ALA A 99 3.85 1.67 -10.67
N PHE A 100 4.48 2.75 -11.11
CA PHE A 100 5.20 3.67 -10.24
C PHE A 100 4.70 5.08 -10.46
N ILE A 101 4.39 5.77 -9.36
CA ILE A 101 3.85 7.11 -9.42
C ILE A 101 4.57 8.01 -8.40
N SER A 102 5.01 9.17 -8.83
CA SER A 102 5.52 10.21 -7.95
C SER A 102 4.48 11.31 -7.83
N ALA A 103 3.96 11.50 -6.63
CA ALA A 103 3.05 12.58 -6.30
C ALA A 103 3.63 13.38 -5.14
N TYR A 104 3.72 14.71 -5.29
CA TYR A 104 4.18 15.59 -4.22
C TYR A 104 3.28 16.81 -4.07
N ARG A 105 3.28 17.35 -2.87
CA ARG A 105 2.54 18.56 -2.52
C ARG A 105 3.35 19.79 -2.91
N ARG A 106 2.79 20.66 -3.75
CA ARG A 106 3.37 21.96 -4.08
C ARG A 106 2.62 23.06 -3.32
N PRO A 107 3.29 23.89 -2.51
CA PRO A 107 2.67 25.08 -1.95
C PRO A 107 2.33 26.04 -3.09
N THR A 108 1.09 26.35 -3.29
CA THR A 108 0.63 27.39 -4.21
C THR A 108 0.49 28.67 -3.40
N GLY A 109 1.37 29.48 -3.07
CA GLY A 109 1.28 30.80 -2.44
C GLY A 109 -0.07 31.29 -1.84
N THR A 110 -1.10 30.50 -1.93
CA THR A 110 -2.43 30.57 -1.31
C THR A 110 -2.62 29.32 -0.46
N ASP A 111 -3.50 29.34 0.54
CA ASP A 111 -3.75 28.20 1.45
C ASP A 111 -4.20 26.89 0.76
N GLU A 112 -4.21 26.84 -0.56
CA GLU A 112 -4.51 25.66 -1.36
C GLU A 112 -3.26 24.83 -1.60
N ILE A 113 -3.35 23.53 -1.30
CA ILE A 113 -2.30 22.53 -1.57
C ILE A 113 -2.58 21.92 -2.94
N ASP A 114 -1.75 22.23 -3.92
CA ASP A 114 -1.76 21.53 -5.21
C ASP A 114 -0.87 20.28 -5.13
N VAL A 115 -1.38 19.15 -5.60
CA VAL A 115 -0.61 17.91 -5.68
C VAL A 115 -0.35 17.59 -7.14
N MET A 116 0.92 17.62 -7.52
CA MET A 116 1.36 17.32 -8.87
C MET A 116 1.84 15.89 -8.98
N VAL A 117 1.44 15.22 -10.06
CA VAL A 117 2.03 13.95 -10.50
C VAL A 117 3.13 14.28 -11.50
N GLU A 118 4.39 14.09 -11.11
CA GLU A 118 5.55 14.36 -11.98
C GLU A 118 5.97 13.16 -12.82
N TYR A 119 5.81 11.96 -12.28
CA TYR A 119 6.22 10.73 -12.96
C TYR A 119 5.13 9.68 -12.82
N LYS A 120 4.82 9.02 -13.92
CA LYS A 120 3.92 7.87 -13.94
C LYS A 120 4.37 6.87 -15.00
N ALA A 121 4.70 5.65 -14.57
CA ALA A 121 4.80 4.47 -15.41
C ALA A 121 3.72 3.49 -14.97
N CYS A 122 2.80 3.14 -15.85
CA CYS A 122 1.64 2.33 -15.49
C CYS A 122 1.19 1.48 -16.69
N PRO A 123 0.98 0.17 -16.52
CA PRO A 123 0.36 -0.68 -17.55
C PRO A 123 -1.12 -0.34 -17.72
N ASP A 124 -1.78 -1.00 -18.67
CA ASP A 124 -3.24 -0.96 -18.78
C ASP A 124 -3.88 -1.58 -17.54
N LEU A 125 -4.85 -0.89 -16.94
CA LEU A 125 -5.56 -1.31 -15.71
C LEU A 125 -6.94 -1.89 -16.00
N THR A 126 -7.39 -1.88 -17.26
CA THR A 126 -8.75 -2.30 -17.61
C THR A 126 -9.02 -3.73 -17.15
N ASP A 127 -10.09 -3.89 -16.36
CA ASP A 127 -10.56 -5.16 -15.80
C ASP A 127 -9.54 -5.92 -14.92
N LYS A 128 -8.45 -5.26 -14.51
CA LYS A 128 -7.46 -5.84 -13.60
C LYS A 128 -7.76 -5.53 -12.13
N THR A 129 -7.22 -6.35 -11.24
CA THR A 129 -7.14 -6.04 -9.81
C THR A 129 -5.93 -5.14 -9.57
N LEU A 130 -6.15 -3.98 -8.93
CA LEU A 130 -5.10 -3.01 -8.61
C LEU A 130 -4.82 -3.01 -7.10
N ILE A 131 -3.55 -3.11 -6.70
CA ILE A 131 -3.08 -2.90 -5.34
C ILE A 131 -2.26 -1.61 -5.31
N ILE A 132 -2.65 -0.62 -4.50
CA ILE A 132 -1.90 0.61 -4.34
C ILE A 132 -1.15 0.57 -3.00
N ALA A 133 0.17 0.66 -3.05
CA ALA A 133 1.07 0.59 -1.90
C ALA A 133 1.52 1.99 -1.47
N ASP A 134 1.16 2.38 -0.26
CA ASP A 134 1.66 3.57 0.43
C ASP A 134 1.75 3.27 1.94
N PRO A 135 2.93 3.31 2.57
CA PRO A 135 3.07 2.95 3.98
C PRO A 135 2.28 3.86 4.93
N MET A 136 1.91 5.07 4.53
CA MET A 136 1.26 6.05 5.40
C MET A 136 0.08 6.76 4.74
N LEU A 137 -1.13 6.46 5.17
CA LEU A 137 -2.33 7.19 4.75
C LEU A 137 -2.63 8.31 5.76
N ALA A 138 -2.03 9.49 5.56
CA ALA A 138 -2.18 10.62 6.49
C ALA A 138 -3.50 11.37 6.29
N THR A 139 -3.63 12.14 5.21
CA THR A 139 -4.87 12.87 4.88
C THR A 139 -5.73 12.15 3.85
N GLY A 140 -5.17 11.17 3.13
CA GLY A 140 -5.79 10.52 1.99
C GLY A 140 -5.75 11.30 0.68
N LEU A 141 -5.43 12.60 0.70
CA LEU A 141 -5.44 13.45 -0.51
C LEU A 141 -4.46 12.97 -1.58
N SER A 142 -3.23 12.61 -1.20
CA SER A 142 -2.24 12.08 -2.16
C SER A 142 -2.74 10.79 -2.81
N MET A 143 -3.38 9.92 -2.03
CA MET A 143 -3.98 8.68 -2.52
C MET A 143 -5.09 8.95 -3.53
N ALA A 144 -5.99 9.90 -3.26
CA ALA A 144 -7.08 10.26 -4.16
C ALA A 144 -6.55 10.77 -5.51
N LEU A 145 -5.53 11.62 -5.51
CA LEU A 145 -4.92 12.15 -6.72
C LEU A 145 -4.13 11.11 -7.53
N VAL A 146 -3.40 10.24 -6.83
CA VAL A 146 -2.74 9.09 -7.46
C VAL A 146 -3.78 8.19 -8.12
N PHE A 147 -4.90 7.96 -7.45
CA PHE A 147 -6.01 7.19 -7.99
C PHE A 147 -6.54 7.79 -9.29
N GLU A 148 -6.86 9.08 -9.33
CA GLU A 148 -7.31 9.78 -10.56
C GLU A 148 -6.28 9.68 -11.69
N ALA A 149 -5.00 9.79 -11.37
CA ALA A 149 -3.93 9.66 -12.36
C ALA A 149 -3.80 8.22 -12.90
N LEU A 150 -3.99 7.21 -12.06
CA LEU A 150 -3.96 5.79 -12.46
C LEU A 150 -5.16 5.43 -13.35
N LEU A 151 -6.36 5.94 -13.08
CA LEU A 151 -7.56 5.69 -13.87
C LEU A 151 -7.46 6.16 -15.34
N LYS A 152 -6.53 7.04 -15.66
CA LYS A 152 -6.22 7.42 -17.05
C LYS A 152 -5.62 6.26 -17.86
N ASN A 153 -5.19 5.19 -17.22
CA ASN A 153 -4.65 3.97 -17.83
C ASN A 153 -5.65 2.81 -17.86
N GLY A 154 -6.95 3.09 -17.71
CA GLY A 154 -8.01 2.08 -17.70
C GLY A 154 -8.70 1.97 -16.35
N THR A 155 -9.86 1.32 -16.33
CA THR A 155 -10.68 1.16 -15.13
C THR A 155 -10.44 -0.23 -14.52
N PRO A 156 -9.82 -0.33 -13.35
CA PRO A 156 -9.66 -1.62 -12.68
C PRO A 156 -11.02 -2.13 -12.18
N LYS A 157 -11.20 -3.44 -12.17
CA LYS A 157 -12.43 -4.06 -11.64
C LYS A 157 -12.52 -4.02 -10.12
N LYS A 158 -11.37 -4.01 -9.44
CA LYS A 158 -11.24 -4.02 -7.98
C LYS A 158 -9.97 -3.30 -7.56
N ILE A 159 -10.04 -2.60 -6.43
CA ILE A 159 -8.90 -1.90 -5.85
C ILE A 159 -8.67 -2.36 -4.41
N HIS A 160 -7.41 -2.58 -4.09
CA HIS A 160 -6.91 -2.75 -2.74
C HIS A 160 -5.90 -1.64 -2.44
N ILE A 161 -6.02 -1.01 -1.29
CA ILE A 161 -5.02 -0.07 -0.77
C ILE A 161 -4.30 -0.79 0.36
N ALA A 162 -2.98 -0.89 0.28
CA ALA A 162 -2.12 -1.50 1.28
C ALA A 162 -1.30 -0.42 2.00
N ALA A 163 -1.42 -0.33 3.33
CA ALA A 163 -0.71 0.64 4.14
C ALA A 163 -0.21 0.05 5.48
N ALA A 164 0.95 0.52 5.96
CA ALA A 164 1.42 0.13 7.28
C ALA A 164 0.62 0.83 8.38
N ILE A 165 0.40 2.14 8.25
CA ILE A 165 -0.45 2.92 9.17
C ILE A 165 -1.36 3.88 8.40
N ALA A 166 -2.48 4.23 9.03
CA ALA A 166 -3.42 5.22 8.49
C ALA A 166 -3.98 6.10 9.61
N SER A 167 -4.38 7.32 9.28
CA SER A 167 -5.24 8.11 10.15
C SER A 167 -6.70 7.74 9.97
N ARG A 168 -7.52 7.94 11.00
CA ARG A 168 -8.97 7.79 10.92
C ARG A 168 -9.56 8.66 9.81
N SER A 169 -9.15 9.92 9.75
CA SER A 169 -9.62 10.88 8.76
C SER A 169 -9.31 10.47 7.31
N ALA A 170 -8.14 9.86 7.05
CA ALA A 170 -7.80 9.35 5.71
C ALA A 170 -8.71 8.18 5.31
N ILE A 171 -8.96 7.25 6.23
CA ILE A 171 -9.87 6.12 6.00
C ILE A 171 -11.27 6.61 5.63
N ASP A 172 -11.81 7.58 6.39
CA ASP A 172 -13.16 8.11 6.18
C ASP A 172 -13.24 8.90 4.86
N MET A 173 -12.21 9.67 4.53
CA MET A 173 -12.13 10.40 3.27
C MET A 173 -12.08 9.45 2.08
N LEU A 174 -11.24 8.42 2.11
CA LEU A 174 -11.13 7.45 1.03
C LEU A 174 -12.42 6.64 0.83
N LYS A 175 -13.07 6.19 1.91
CA LYS A 175 -14.37 5.51 1.82
C LYS A 175 -15.43 6.33 1.12
N LYS A 176 -15.44 7.66 1.34
CA LYS A 176 -16.45 8.58 0.79
C LYS A 176 -16.22 8.90 -0.69
N ASN A 177 -14.95 8.99 -1.11
CA ASN A 177 -14.59 9.61 -2.38
C ASN A 177 -14.09 8.64 -3.45
N LEU A 178 -13.78 7.38 -3.12
CA LEU A 178 -13.34 6.42 -4.13
C LEU A 178 -14.54 5.83 -4.90
N PRO A 179 -14.56 5.99 -6.25
CA PRO A 179 -15.73 5.62 -7.07
C PRO A 179 -15.79 4.12 -7.42
N ILE A 180 -14.72 3.37 -7.16
CA ILE A 180 -14.62 1.94 -7.48
C ILE A 180 -14.63 1.14 -6.17
N PRO A 181 -15.20 -0.09 -6.16
CA PRO A 181 -15.16 -0.95 -4.98
C PRO A 181 -13.72 -1.13 -4.47
N THR A 182 -13.44 -0.57 -3.28
CA THR A 182 -12.09 -0.52 -2.71
C THR A 182 -12.07 -1.15 -1.32
N ASP A 183 -11.08 -2.04 -1.10
CA ASP A 183 -10.74 -2.54 0.21
C ASP A 183 -9.44 -1.90 0.69
N ILE A 184 -9.42 -1.45 1.95
CA ILE A 184 -8.25 -0.84 2.59
C ILE A 184 -7.69 -1.82 3.60
N TRP A 185 -6.43 -2.19 3.41
CA TRP A 185 -5.68 -3.12 4.26
C TRP A 185 -4.62 -2.31 5.00
N VAL A 186 -4.71 -2.27 6.30
CA VAL A 186 -3.87 -1.40 7.12
C VAL A 186 -3.38 -2.14 8.36
N GLY A 187 -2.12 -1.86 8.72
CA GLY A 187 -1.54 -2.43 9.93
C GLY A 187 -2.18 -1.86 11.19
N SER A 188 -2.29 -0.54 11.27
CA SER A 188 -2.89 0.14 12.42
C SER A 188 -3.52 1.47 12.00
N ILE A 189 -4.61 1.85 12.67
CA ILE A 189 -5.31 3.11 12.48
C ILE A 189 -5.09 3.99 13.70
N ASP A 190 -4.52 5.18 13.46
CA ASP A 190 -4.31 6.22 14.47
C ASP A 190 -5.38 7.31 14.37
N GLU A 191 -5.83 7.87 15.50
CA GLU A 191 -6.99 8.76 15.52
C GLU A 191 -6.68 10.19 15.05
N ASN A 192 -5.43 10.67 15.24
CA ASN A 192 -5.12 12.08 15.13
C ASN A 192 -4.08 12.39 14.04
N LEU A 193 -4.16 13.62 13.52
CA LEU A 193 -3.09 14.28 12.77
C LEU A 193 -2.62 15.52 13.54
N ASN A 194 -1.32 15.84 13.46
CA ASN A 194 -0.80 17.10 13.98
C ASN A 194 -1.02 18.25 12.97
N ALA A 195 -0.65 19.47 13.37
CA ALA A 195 -0.80 20.68 12.53
C ALA A 195 -0.04 20.63 11.18
N LYS A 196 0.97 19.74 11.06
CA LYS A 196 1.71 19.49 9.83
C LYS A 196 1.19 18.29 9.04
N SER A 197 0.01 17.77 9.39
CA SER A 197 -0.62 16.58 8.78
C SER A 197 0.19 15.28 8.92
N TYR A 198 1.01 15.14 9.97
CA TYR A 198 1.60 13.86 10.35
C TYR A 198 0.64 13.07 11.22
N ILE A 199 0.63 11.75 11.03
CA ILE A 199 -0.16 10.80 11.85
C ILE A 199 0.42 10.80 13.27
N VAL A 200 -0.47 10.81 14.28
CA VAL A 200 -0.09 10.78 15.70
C VAL A 200 -0.82 9.64 16.40
N PRO A 201 -0.08 8.71 17.06
CA PRO A 201 1.37 8.69 17.31
C PRO A 201 2.23 8.45 16.07
N GLY A 202 1.72 7.79 15.02
CA GLY A 202 2.38 7.63 13.73
C GLY A 202 3.73 6.91 13.78
N LEU A 203 4.63 7.29 12.86
CA LEU A 203 6.00 6.80 12.77
C LEU A 203 6.99 7.88 12.23
N GLY A 204 6.53 9.10 11.95
CA GLY A 204 7.33 10.16 11.31
C GLY A 204 7.17 10.19 9.79
N ASP A 205 8.25 10.47 9.03
CA ASP A 205 8.27 10.45 7.55
C ASP A 205 8.89 9.14 7.05
N ALA A 206 8.06 8.25 6.51
CA ALA A 206 8.51 6.94 6.03
C ALA A 206 9.51 7.03 4.87
N GLY A 207 9.40 8.06 4.02
CA GLY A 207 10.32 8.27 2.91
C GLY A 207 11.71 8.66 3.40
N ASP A 208 11.77 9.54 4.37
CA ASP A 208 13.03 10.02 4.94
C ASP A 208 13.70 8.92 5.79
N LEU A 209 12.93 8.16 6.56
CA LEU A 209 13.43 7.01 7.32
C LEU A 209 13.98 5.91 6.40
N ALA A 210 13.31 5.64 5.29
CA ALA A 210 13.72 4.59 4.36
C ALA A 210 14.91 4.98 3.47
N TYR A 211 14.96 6.25 2.99
CA TYR A 211 15.84 6.67 1.88
C TYR A 211 16.63 7.95 2.14
N GLY A 212 16.59 8.46 3.35
CA GLY A 212 17.26 9.71 3.72
C GLY A 212 16.42 10.95 3.42
N VAL A 213 16.76 12.02 4.12
CA VAL A 213 16.05 13.30 4.07
C VAL A 213 16.14 13.90 2.66
N LYS A 214 15.00 14.33 2.12
CA LYS A 214 14.94 15.09 0.86
C LYS A 214 15.26 16.56 1.14
N LEU A 215 15.96 17.20 0.22
CA LEU A 215 16.27 18.63 0.22
C LEU A 215 15.06 19.46 -0.24
#